data_21eb8eb69d706901ac850f7684f277e5
#
_entry.id   21eb8eb69d706901ac850f7684f277e5
#
_cell.length_a   1.000
_cell.length_b   1.000
_cell.length_c   1.000
_cell.angle_alpha   90.00
_cell.angle_beta   90.00
_cell.angle_gamma   90.00
#
_symmetry.space_group_name_H-M   'P 1'
#
loop_
_entity.id
_entity.type
_entity.pdbx_description
1 polymer ?
#
loop_
_entity_poly.entity_id
_entity_poly.type
_entity_poly.pdbx_seq_one_letter_code
_entity_poly.pdbx_strand_id
1 'polypeptide(L)'
;MNEKYSALFTPWKIGNVEIKNRIVQPSMGGTSLFGWLEPCHFDKEAAYHILNRAQNNVGLVLPGMQCVRDTMGGRWLYQNKKMFKDLAEWLPEFHKTGSKLFVQLSAGMGRSMAINEIMVKMLQNKAFGAVGKPFLNVDYITASASATPNRWYPECKSRPLTVEEIHEMVDAFAKTAKLLQDAGVDGVEIHAVHEGYLLDPVSYTHLRAHE
;
A
#
# COMPACT_ATOMS: atom_id res chain seq x y z
N MET A 1 -1.64 -36.70 7.66
CA MET A 1 -0.74 -35.52 7.58
C MET A 1 0.62 -35.96 8.13
N ASN A 2 1.74 -35.56 7.52
CA ASN A 2 3.04 -35.89 8.06
C ASN A 2 3.27 -35.09 9.36
N GLU A 3 3.59 -35.77 10.47
CA GLU A 3 3.78 -35.14 11.79
C GLU A 3 4.81 -34.01 11.79
N LYS A 4 5.83 -34.11 10.93
CA LYS A 4 6.86 -33.10 10.72
C LYS A 4 6.29 -31.70 10.40
N TYR A 5 5.13 -31.62 9.76
CA TYR A 5 4.50 -30.37 9.31
C TYR A 5 3.24 -30.02 10.11
N SER A 6 2.94 -30.74 11.19
CA SER A 6 1.72 -30.52 11.98
C SER A 6 1.63 -29.08 12.54
N ALA A 7 2.75 -28.50 12.94
CA ALA A 7 2.83 -27.14 13.46
C ALA A 7 2.32 -26.05 12.46
N LEU A 8 2.48 -26.30 11.15
CA LEU A 8 1.99 -25.36 10.11
C LEU A 8 0.45 -25.23 10.11
N PHE A 9 -0.24 -26.25 10.62
CA PHE A 9 -1.70 -26.33 10.58
C PHE A 9 -2.34 -26.02 11.95
N THR A 10 -1.54 -25.51 12.89
CA THR A 10 -2.07 -25.02 14.18
C THR A 10 -2.58 -23.58 14.05
N PRO A 11 -3.75 -23.27 14.61
CA PRO A 11 -4.25 -21.90 14.61
C PRO A 11 -3.37 -20.98 15.47
N TRP A 12 -3.46 -19.68 15.19
CA TRP A 12 -2.76 -18.64 15.93
C TRP A 12 -3.56 -17.34 15.88
N LYS A 13 -3.08 -16.27 16.56
CA LYS A 13 -3.79 -14.98 16.64
C LYS A 13 -2.86 -13.82 16.33
N ILE A 14 -3.43 -12.81 15.65
CA ILE A 14 -2.89 -11.45 15.57
C ILE A 14 -3.93 -10.53 16.22
N GLY A 15 -3.61 -9.97 17.38
CA GLY A 15 -4.59 -9.24 18.18
C GLY A 15 -5.78 -10.14 18.54
N ASN A 16 -6.96 -9.72 18.14
CA ASN A 16 -8.22 -10.46 18.34
C ASN A 16 -8.62 -11.35 17.13
N VAL A 17 -7.84 -11.32 16.04
CA VAL A 17 -8.13 -12.09 14.82
C VAL A 17 -7.49 -13.47 14.91
N GLU A 18 -8.31 -14.52 14.86
CA GLU A 18 -7.86 -15.91 14.80
C GLU A 18 -7.62 -16.33 13.35
N ILE A 19 -6.46 -16.95 13.09
CA ILE A 19 -6.00 -17.43 11.78
C ILE A 19 -5.91 -18.95 11.84
N LYS A 20 -6.56 -19.64 10.92
CA LYS A 20 -6.78 -21.11 10.94
C LYS A 20 -5.49 -21.93 10.89
N ASN A 21 -4.40 -21.39 10.37
CA ASN A 21 -3.10 -22.07 10.25
C ASN A 21 -1.96 -21.04 10.10
N ARG A 22 -0.71 -21.50 10.05
CA ARG A 22 0.50 -20.66 9.95
C ARG A 22 1.01 -20.47 8.53
N ILE A 23 0.18 -20.76 7.53
CA ILE A 23 0.51 -20.54 6.12
C ILE A 23 0.04 -19.13 5.74
N VAL A 24 0.99 -18.28 5.39
CA VAL A 24 0.74 -16.87 5.05
C VAL A 24 1.19 -16.60 3.63
N GLN A 25 0.34 -15.97 2.83
CA GLN A 25 0.76 -15.31 1.60
C GLN A 25 1.12 -13.87 1.94
N PRO A 26 2.41 -13.49 1.90
CA PRO A 26 2.82 -12.12 2.13
C PRO A 26 2.42 -11.22 0.96
N SER A 27 2.46 -9.90 1.18
CA SER A 27 2.23 -8.89 0.16
C SER A 27 3.26 -9.00 -0.97
N MET A 28 2.78 -8.99 -2.21
CA MET A 28 3.61 -9.05 -3.41
C MET A 28 3.14 -8.02 -4.43
N GLY A 29 4.09 -7.39 -5.14
CA GLY A 29 3.77 -6.51 -6.27
C GLY A 29 2.89 -7.22 -7.31
N GLY A 30 1.95 -6.49 -7.89
CA GLY A 30 1.02 -7.02 -8.90
C GLY A 30 -0.15 -7.85 -8.36
N THR A 31 -0.31 -7.99 -7.05
CA THR A 31 -1.46 -8.69 -6.45
C THR A 31 -2.34 -7.77 -5.59
N SER A 32 -2.24 -6.45 -5.78
CA SER A 32 -3.10 -5.49 -5.08
C SER A 32 -4.56 -5.68 -5.50
N LEU A 33 -5.46 -5.67 -4.53
CA LEU A 33 -6.91 -5.69 -4.78
C LEU A 33 -7.45 -4.37 -5.35
N PHE A 34 -6.62 -3.31 -5.38
CA PHE A 34 -7.07 -1.97 -5.71
C PHE A 34 -6.30 -1.32 -6.87
N GLY A 35 -5.63 -2.14 -7.67
CA GLY A 35 -4.77 -1.68 -8.75
C GLY A 35 -3.36 -1.34 -8.27
N TRP A 36 -2.48 -0.95 -9.19
CA TRP A 36 -1.07 -0.70 -8.90
C TRP A 36 -0.63 0.74 -9.25
N LEU A 37 -0.63 1.09 -10.52
CA LEU A 37 -0.23 2.41 -11.04
C LEU A 37 -1.38 3.19 -11.68
N GLU A 38 -2.43 2.51 -12.04
CA GLU A 38 -3.67 3.07 -12.55
C GLU A 38 -4.52 3.67 -11.40
N PRO A 39 -5.57 4.43 -11.74
CA PRO A 39 -6.53 4.91 -10.73
C PRO A 39 -7.15 3.75 -9.96
N CYS A 40 -7.21 3.88 -8.63
CA CYS A 40 -7.68 2.81 -7.76
C CYS A 40 -9.10 2.33 -8.12
N HIS A 41 -9.24 1.03 -8.23
CA HIS A 41 -10.48 0.31 -8.50
C HIS A 41 -10.43 -1.07 -7.84
N PHE A 42 -11.56 -1.76 -7.72
CA PHE A 42 -11.54 -3.14 -7.26
C PHE A 42 -11.09 -4.06 -8.42
N ASP A 43 -9.91 -4.67 -8.27
CA ASP A 43 -9.32 -5.54 -9.28
C ASP A 43 -9.86 -6.97 -9.14
N LYS A 44 -10.69 -7.38 -10.10
CA LYS A 44 -11.32 -8.71 -10.12
C LYS A 44 -10.34 -9.84 -10.41
N GLU A 45 -9.28 -9.59 -11.19
CA GLU A 45 -8.27 -10.60 -11.49
C GLU A 45 -7.40 -10.87 -10.26
N ALA A 46 -6.97 -9.81 -9.58
CA ALA A 46 -6.29 -9.94 -8.30
C ALA A 46 -7.19 -10.62 -7.25
N ALA A 47 -8.47 -10.26 -7.18
CA ALA A 47 -9.43 -10.89 -6.27
C ALA A 47 -9.59 -12.39 -6.56
N TYR A 48 -9.65 -12.81 -7.82
CA TYR A 48 -9.67 -14.21 -8.22
C TYR A 48 -8.39 -14.94 -7.79
N HIS A 49 -7.22 -14.34 -8.04
CA HIS A 49 -5.93 -14.90 -7.62
C HIS A 49 -5.86 -15.10 -6.10
N ILE A 50 -6.29 -14.10 -5.33
CA ILE A 50 -6.32 -14.11 -3.86
C ILE A 50 -7.29 -15.20 -3.34
N LEU A 51 -8.49 -15.28 -3.93
CA LEU A 51 -9.48 -16.30 -3.57
C LEU A 51 -8.94 -17.71 -3.83
N ASN A 52 -8.26 -17.93 -4.94
CA ASN A 52 -7.64 -19.23 -5.26
C ASN A 52 -6.62 -19.65 -4.20
N ARG A 53 -5.81 -18.72 -3.67
CA ARG A 53 -4.87 -19.01 -2.57
C ARG A 53 -5.59 -19.40 -1.29
N ALA A 54 -6.65 -18.67 -0.95
CA ALA A 54 -7.47 -18.95 0.23
C ALA A 54 -8.16 -20.32 0.14
N GLN A 55 -8.69 -20.70 -1.03
CA GLN A 55 -9.26 -22.02 -1.32
C GLN A 55 -8.23 -23.15 -1.19
N ASN A 56 -6.95 -22.86 -1.44
CA ASN A 56 -5.85 -23.80 -1.28
C ASN A 56 -5.18 -23.73 0.10
N ASN A 57 -5.99 -23.43 1.13
CA ASN A 57 -5.67 -23.51 2.54
C ASN A 57 -4.63 -22.52 3.08
N VAL A 58 -4.40 -21.40 2.42
CA VAL A 58 -3.65 -20.30 3.02
C VAL A 58 -4.48 -19.70 4.16
N GLY A 59 -3.90 -19.54 5.34
CA GLY A 59 -4.61 -19.06 6.53
C GLY A 59 -4.76 -17.54 6.55
N LEU A 60 -3.70 -16.82 6.19
CA LEU A 60 -3.67 -15.36 6.10
C LEU A 60 -3.18 -14.93 4.72
N VAL A 61 -3.89 -14.02 4.10
CA VAL A 61 -3.51 -13.44 2.80
C VAL A 61 -3.33 -11.94 2.95
N LEU A 62 -2.16 -11.46 2.49
CA LEU A 62 -1.87 -10.04 2.34
C LEU A 62 -1.72 -9.75 0.84
N PRO A 63 -2.70 -9.13 0.19
CA PRO A 63 -2.55 -8.64 -1.19
C PRO A 63 -1.39 -7.67 -1.33
N GLY A 64 -1.00 -7.39 -2.58
CA GLY A 64 0.01 -6.37 -2.86
C GLY A 64 -0.33 -5.05 -2.18
N MET A 65 0.72 -4.31 -1.76
CA MET A 65 0.55 -3.08 -1.00
C MET A 65 -0.30 -2.06 -1.77
N GLN A 66 -1.06 -1.27 -1.03
CA GLN A 66 -1.90 -0.21 -1.55
C GLN A 66 -1.47 1.14 -0.98
N CYS A 67 -1.14 2.09 -1.84
CA CYS A 67 -0.92 3.46 -1.41
C CYS A 67 -2.25 4.08 -0.95
N VAL A 68 -2.23 4.82 0.18
CA VAL A 68 -3.42 5.54 0.68
C VAL A 68 -3.82 6.71 -0.21
N ARG A 69 -3.01 7.03 -1.22
CA ARG A 69 -3.28 7.99 -2.28
C ARG A 69 -2.95 7.40 -3.64
N ASP A 70 -3.84 7.60 -4.62
CA ASP A 70 -3.60 7.18 -6.01
C ASP A 70 -2.29 7.76 -6.53
N THR A 71 -1.44 6.91 -7.07
CA THR A 71 -0.16 7.32 -7.65
C THR A 71 -0.35 8.29 -8.81
N MET A 72 -1.31 8.04 -9.70
CA MET A 72 -1.54 8.84 -10.90
C MET A 72 -2.61 9.93 -10.70
N GLY A 73 -3.72 9.62 -10.07
CA GLY A 73 -4.86 10.54 -9.96
C GLY A 73 -4.80 11.49 -8.76
N GLY A 74 -3.87 11.28 -7.82
CA GLY A 74 -3.73 12.10 -6.62
C GLY A 74 -4.92 12.08 -5.67
N ARG A 75 -5.90 11.19 -5.88
CA ARG A 75 -7.07 11.04 -5.01
C ARG A 75 -6.73 10.18 -3.81
N TRP A 76 -7.29 10.53 -2.65
CA TRP A 76 -7.17 9.68 -1.48
C TRP A 76 -8.00 8.41 -1.64
N LEU A 77 -7.45 7.25 -1.26
CA LEU A 77 -8.09 5.95 -1.39
C LEU A 77 -9.47 5.91 -0.73
N TYR A 78 -9.61 6.52 0.46
CA TYR A 78 -10.89 6.60 1.19
C TYR A 78 -12.01 7.35 0.43
N GLN A 79 -11.69 8.12 -0.61
CA GLN A 79 -12.68 8.82 -1.43
C GLN A 79 -13.36 7.92 -2.46
N ASN A 80 -12.79 6.73 -2.73
CA ASN A 80 -13.31 5.79 -3.72
C ASN A 80 -14.35 4.84 -3.12
N LYS A 81 -15.53 5.36 -2.82
CA LYS A 81 -16.64 4.59 -2.20
C LYS A 81 -17.04 3.35 -2.99
N LYS A 82 -16.98 3.43 -4.33
CA LYS A 82 -17.34 2.28 -5.18
C LYS A 82 -16.40 1.10 -4.95
N MET A 83 -15.11 1.34 -4.89
CA MET A 83 -14.10 0.30 -4.65
C MET A 83 -14.33 -0.44 -3.33
N PHE A 84 -14.64 0.26 -2.23
CA PHE A 84 -14.96 -0.37 -0.95
C PHE A 84 -16.27 -1.13 -0.98
N LYS A 85 -17.26 -0.67 -1.75
CA LYS A 85 -18.51 -1.40 -1.96
C LYS A 85 -18.25 -2.72 -2.71
N ASP A 86 -17.50 -2.66 -3.82
CA ASP A 86 -17.16 -3.85 -4.61
C ASP A 86 -16.36 -4.87 -3.77
N LEU A 87 -15.44 -4.39 -2.90
CA LEU A 87 -14.72 -5.22 -1.94
C LEU A 87 -15.67 -5.89 -0.94
N ALA A 88 -16.59 -5.14 -0.36
CA ALA A 88 -17.56 -5.67 0.62
C ALA A 88 -18.49 -6.72 0.00
N GLU A 89 -18.85 -6.59 -1.28
CA GLU A 89 -19.64 -7.56 -2.03
C GLU A 89 -18.88 -8.87 -2.29
N TRP A 90 -17.56 -8.79 -2.51
CA TRP A 90 -16.70 -9.95 -2.77
C TRP A 90 -16.26 -10.68 -1.49
N LEU A 91 -16.03 -9.98 -0.41
CA LEU A 91 -15.37 -10.49 0.79
C LEU A 91 -16.08 -11.69 1.47
N PRO A 92 -17.44 -11.79 1.46
CA PRO A 92 -18.12 -12.97 1.98
C PRO A 92 -17.72 -14.28 1.27
N GLU A 93 -17.45 -14.24 -0.03
CA GLU A 93 -16.98 -15.41 -0.78
C GLU A 93 -15.58 -15.83 -0.34
N PHE A 94 -14.69 -14.86 -0.14
CA PHE A 94 -13.36 -15.09 0.42
C PHE A 94 -13.44 -15.73 1.82
N HIS A 95 -14.29 -15.21 2.69
CA HIS A 95 -14.42 -15.70 4.07
C HIS A 95 -14.98 -17.12 4.19
N LYS A 96 -15.74 -17.61 3.20
CA LYS A 96 -16.17 -19.03 3.18
C LYS A 96 -15.00 -20.01 3.22
N THR A 97 -13.82 -19.61 2.80
CA THR A 97 -12.60 -20.42 2.87
C THR A 97 -12.03 -20.57 4.30
N GLY A 98 -12.50 -19.76 5.23
CA GLY A 98 -11.96 -19.64 6.59
C GLY A 98 -10.62 -18.88 6.67
N SER A 99 -10.16 -18.32 5.56
CA SER A 99 -8.95 -17.48 5.51
C SER A 99 -9.22 -16.07 6.01
N LYS A 100 -8.16 -15.37 6.42
CA LYS A 100 -8.17 -13.98 6.85
C LYS A 100 -7.49 -13.09 5.83
N LEU A 101 -8.05 -11.89 5.61
CA LEU A 101 -7.54 -10.88 4.70
C LEU A 101 -7.03 -9.69 5.49
N PHE A 102 -5.74 -9.38 5.34
CA PHE A 102 -5.14 -8.13 5.83
C PHE A 102 -4.70 -7.29 4.63
N VAL A 103 -5.08 -6.02 4.59
CA VAL A 103 -4.66 -5.11 3.52
C VAL A 103 -3.44 -4.35 3.96
N GLN A 104 -2.35 -4.44 3.17
CA GLN A 104 -1.14 -3.67 3.42
C GLN A 104 -1.30 -2.25 2.86
N LEU A 105 -1.25 -1.24 3.73
CA LEU A 105 -1.34 0.18 3.39
C LEU A 105 0.05 0.83 3.36
N SER A 106 0.29 1.66 2.36
CA SER A 106 1.54 2.41 2.17
C SER A 106 1.28 3.91 2.08
N ALA A 107 2.21 4.69 2.61
CA ALA A 107 2.24 6.14 2.44
C ALA A 107 2.66 6.59 1.02
N GLY A 108 3.19 5.67 0.21
CA GLY A 108 3.67 5.93 -1.13
C GLY A 108 5.14 5.55 -1.32
N MET A 109 5.59 5.61 -2.57
CA MET A 109 6.93 5.16 -2.96
C MET A 109 8.04 6.19 -2.65
N GLY A 110 7.67 7.45 -2.42
CA GLY A 110 8.64 8.49 -2.08
C GLY A 110 9.79 8.57 -3.09
N ARG A 111 11.03 8.63 -2.60
CA ARG A 111 12.24 8.68 -3.44
C ARG A 111 12.47 7.42 -4.29
N SER A 112 11.80 6.31 -3.97
CA SER A 112 11.88 5.07 -4.76
C SER A 112 10.88 4.99 -5.90
N MET A 113 10.04 6.03 -6.08
CA MET A 113 9.17 6.13 -7.24
C MET A 113 10.00 6.10 -8.52
N ALA A 114 9.73 5.10 -9.37
CA ALA A 114 10.33 5.02 -10.69
C ALA A 114 9.80 6.18 -11.55
N ILE A 115 10.70 7.05 -11.99
CA ILE A 115 10.38 8.20 -12.84
C ILE A 115 10.97 8.00 -14.23
N ASN A 116 10.35 8.60 -15.22
CA ASN A 116 10.82 8.60 -16.60
C ASN A 116 11.35 9.99 -17.02
N GLU A 117 11.90 10.11 -18.20
CA GLU A 117 12.50 11.36 -18.70
C GLU A 117 11.52 12.56 -18.71
N ILE A 118 10.22 12.31 -18.93
CA ILE A 118 9.20 13.37 -18.90
C ILE A 118 9.03 13.86 -17.46
N MET A 119 8.94 12.93 -16.51
CA MET A 119 8.84 13.24 -15.07
C MET A 119 10.11 13.97 -14.57
N VAL A 120 11.29 13.55 -15.02
CA VAL A 120 12.56 14.25 -14.76
C VAL A 120 12.50 15.71 -15.25
N LYS A 121 12.04 15.95 -16.48
CA LYS A 121 11.85 17.31 -17.00
C LYS A 121 10.84 18.11 -16.18
N MET A 122 9.76 17.47 -15.69
CA MET A 122 8.79 18.14 -14.82
C MET A 122 9.40 18.57 -13.47
N LEU A 123 10.31 17.78 -12.91
CA LEU A 123 11.02 18.12 -11.67
C LEU A 123 12.08 19.20 -11.87
N GLN A 124 12.79 19.17 -13.01
CA GLN A 124 13.88 20.11 -13.30
C GLN A 124 13.38 21.47 -13.84
N ASN A 125 12.22 21.51 -14.49
CA ASN A 125 11.64 22.73 -15.07
C ASN A 125 10.34 23.09 -14.36
N LYS A 126 10.38 24.09 -13.48
CA LYS A 126 9.24 24.53 -12.67
C LYS A 126 7.99 24.91 -13.49
N ALA A 127 8.18 25.56 -14.67
CA ALA A 127 7.07 25.94 -15.53
C ALA A 127 6.40 24.71 -16.16
N PHE A 128 7.20 23.78 -16.67
CA PHE A 128 6.71 22.53 -17.23
C PHE A 128 6.03 21.66 -16.15
N GLY A 129 6.63 21.57 -14.97
CA GLY A 129 6.04 20.89 -13.84
C GLY A 129 4.70 21.48 -13.40
N ALA A 130 4.57 22.80 -13.37
CA ALA A 130 3.32 23.49 -13.03
C ALA A 130 2.19 23.17 -14.02
N VAL A 131 2.49 23.15 -15.31
CA VAL A 131 1.52 22.79 -16.36
C VAL A 131 1.08 21.33 -16.27
N GLY A 132 2.00 20.43 -15.96
CA GLY A 132 1.73 18.98 -15.83
C GLY A 132 1.04 18.58 -14.51
N LYS A 133 1.19 19.40 -13.45
CA LYS A 133 0.73 19.08 -12.09
C LYS A 133 -0.74 18.66 -11.95
N PRO A 134 -1.71 19.24 -12.69
CA PRO A 134 -3.10 18.79 -12.62
C PRO A 134 -3.32 17.35 -13.08
N PHE A 135 -2.44 16.81 -13.94
CA PHE A 135 -2.53 15.46 -14.48
C PHE A 135 -1.66 14.48 -13.68
N LEU A 136 -0.48 14.93 -13.31
CA LEU A 136 0.51 14.11 -12.57
C LEU A 136 1.38 15.03 -11.71
N ASN A 137 1.17 15.00 -10.41
CA ASN A 137 1.97 15.75 -9.45
C ASN A 137 3.26 14.99 -9.09
N VAL A 138 4.25 15.00 -10.01
CA VAL A 138 5.53 14.30 -9.83
C VAL A 138 6.23 14.74 -8.56
N ASP A 139 6.21 16.01 -8.26
CA ASP A 139 6.80 16.61 -7.06
C ASP A 139 6.24 16.01 -5.75
N TYR A 140 4.93 15.70 -5.73
CA TYR A 140 4.30 15.07 -4.58
C TYR A 140 4.58 13.54 -4.51
N ILE A 141 4.44 12.82 -5.63
CA ILE A 141 4.59 11.36 -5.62
C ILE A 141 6.03 10.90 -5.36
N THR A 142 7.00 11.79 -5.61
CA THR A 142 8.42 11.57 -5.27
C THR A 142 8.81 12.21 -3.95
N ALA A 143 7.91 12.94 -3.28
CA ALA A 143 8.21 13.58 -2.00
C ALA A 143 8.62 12.55 -0.94
N SER A 144 9.52 12.95 -0.04
CA SER A 144 10.09 12.10 0.99
C SER A 144 10.10 12.83 2.35
N ALA A 145 10.54 12.16 3.41
CA ALA A 145 10.70 12.76 4.72
C ALA A 145 11.72 13.91 4.71
N SER A 146 12.72 13.84 3.84
CA SER A 146 13.74 14.86 3.64
C SER A 146 14.15 14.96 2.18
N ALA A 147 14.91 16.01 1.81
CA ALA A 147 15.42 16.19 0.46
C ALA A 147 16.52 15.16 0.14
N THR A 148 16.11 14.01 -0.37
CA THR A 148 16.99 12.89 -0.72
C THR A 148 17.00 12.63 -2.22
N PRO A 149 18.11 12.14 -2.81
CA PRO A 149 18.15 11.76 -4.21
C PRO A 149 17.12 10.69 -4.54
N ASN A 150 16.48 10.81 -5.72
CA ASN A 150 15.66 9.72 -6.26
C ASN A 150 16.56 8.50 -6.54
N ARG A 151 16.03 7.29 -6.31
CA ARG A 151 16.78 6.05 -6.47
C ARG A 151 17.26 5.80 -7.89
N TRP A 152 16.43 6.15 -8.88
CA TRP A 152 16.67 5.85 -10.31
C TRP A 152 17.33 7.01 -11.05
N TYR A 153 17.10 8.25 -10.59
CA TYR A 153 17.66 9.48 -11.12
C TYR A 153 18.21 10.33 -9.98
N PRO A 154 19.44 10.02 -9.49
CA PRO A 154 20.03 10.66 -8.33
C PRO A 154 20.21 12.19 -8.46
N GLU A 155 20.25 12.71 -9.67
CA GLU A 155 20.27 14.16 -9.96
C GLU A 155 18.94 14.85 -9.63
N CYS A 156 17.84 14.09 -9.52
CA CYS A 156 16.55 14.59 -9.09
C CYS A 156 16.39 14.37 -7.58
N LYS A 157 16.39 15.46 -6.82
CA LYS A 157 16.14 15.38 -5.38
C LYS A 157 14.64 15.45 -5.11
N SER A 158 14.13 14.54 -4.27
CA SER A 158 12.79 14.65 -3.71
C SER A 158 12.71 15.90 -2.82
N ARG A 159 11.51 16.51 -2.74
CA ARG A 159 11.28 17.54 -1.72
C ARG A 159 10.81 16.89 -0.40
N PRO A 160 11.04 17.56 0.73
CA PRO A 160 10.39 17.16 1.98
C PRO A 160 8.86 17.31 1.88
N LEU A 161 8.12 16.43 2.55
CA LEU A 161 6.71 16.65 2.84
C LEU A 161 6.56 17.82 3.83
N THR A 162 5.48 18.58 3.70
CA THR A 162 5.11 19.55 4.74
C THR A 162 4.43 18.84 5.92
N VAL A 163 4.35 19.51 7.05
CA VAL A 163 3.68 18.98 8.25
C VAL A 163 2.20 18.73 7.96
N GLU A 164 1.57 19.63 7.20
CA GLU A 164 0.17 19.51 6.77
C GLU A 164 -0.04 18.25 5.89
N GLU A 165 0.85 18.02 4.92
CA GLU A 165 0.81 16.81 4.08
C GLU A 165 0.98 15.53 4.90
N ILE A 166 1.81 15.56 5.94
CA ILE A 166 1.99 14.42 6.86
C ILE A 166 0.68 14.17 7.64
N HIS A 167 0.04 15.23 8.17
CA HIS A 167 -1.24 15.11 8.88
C HIS A 167 -2.35 14.58 7.96
N GLU A 168 -2.45 15.09 6.73
CA GLU A 168 -3.40 14.57 5.74
C GLU A 168 -3.19 13.07 5.46
N MET A 169 -1.94 12.66 5.40
CA MET A 169 -1.57 11.26 5.19
C MET A 169 -1.96 10.37 6.37
N VAL A 170 -1.69 10.80 7.60
CA VAL A 170 -2.10 10.10 8.83
C VAL A 170 -3.63 9.94 8.87
N ASP A 171 -4.35 11.01 8.57
CA ASP A 171 -5.80 11.00 8.45
C ASP A 171 -6.29 10.02 7.36
N ALA A 172 -5.60 9.98 6.22
CA ALA A 172 -5.94 9.08 5.13
C ALA A 172 -5.76 7.60 5.52
N PHE A 173 -4.70 7.26 6.27
CA PHE A 173 -4.54 5.92 6.84
C PHE A 173 -5.72 5.55 7.74
N ALA A 174 -6.07 6.41 8.69
CA ALA A 174 -7.17 6.17 9.62
C ALA A 174 -8.52 6.00 8.90
N LYS A 175 -8.85 6.91 7.98
CA LYS A 175 -10.08 6.85 7.20
C LYS A 175 -10.15 5.61 6.30
N THR A 176 -9.03 5.25 5.66
CA THR A 176 -8.95 4.05 4.81
C THR A 176 -9.10 2.78 5.66
N ALA A 177 -8.39 2.67 6.78
CA ALA A 177 -8.50 1.53 7.68
C ALA A 177 -9.94 1.34 8.20
N LYS A 178 -10.63 2.44 8.52
CA LYS A 178 -12.04 2.39 8.94
C LYS A 178 -12.94 1.87 7.82
N LEU A 179 -12.76 2.31 6.58
CA LEU A 179 -13.55 1.81 5.44
C LEU A 179 -13.25 0.35 5.10
N LEU A 180 -12.01 -0.09 5.26
CA LEU A 180 -11.65 -1.52 5.12
C LEU A 180 -12.32 -2.36 6.20
N GLN A 181 -12.33 -1.89 7.45
CA GLN A 181 -13.05 -2.53 8.55
C GLN A 181 -14.55 -2.61 8.25
N ASP A 182 -15.17 -1.52 7.79
CA ASP A 182 -16.60 -1.48 7.46
C ASP A 182 -16.96 -2.38 6.28
N ALA A 183 -16.03 -2.60 5.34
CA ALA A 183 -16.16 -3.56 4.26
C ALA A 183 -15.99 -5.02 4.74
N GLY A 184 -15.51 -5.25 5.97
CA GLY A 184 -15.34 -6.59 6.55
C GLY A 184 -13.91 -7.15 6.46
N VAL A 185 -12.91 -6.34 6.11
CA VAL A 185 -11.49 -6.75 6.12
C VAL A 185 -11.04 -7.06 7.55
N ASP A 186 -10.32 -8.16 7.74
CA ASP A 186 -9.95 -8.68 9.05
C ASP A 186 -8.83 -7.86 9.74
N GLY A 187 -7.99 -7.17 8.96
CA GLY A 187 -6.93 -6.34 9.51
C GLY A 187 -6.22 -5.49 8.47
N VAL A 188 -5.35 -4.60 8.95
CA VAL A 188 -4.47 -3.80 8.10
C VAL A 188 -3.03 -3.99 8.53
N GLU A 189 -2.12 -3.95 7.56
CA GLU A 189 -0.68 -3.92 7.77
C GLU A 189 -0.14 -2.58 7.27
N ILE A 190 0.78 -1.97 8.02
CA ILE A 190 1.46 -0.74 7.61
C ILE A 190 2.77 -1.11 6.92
N HIS A 191 2.89 -0.73 5.64
CA HIS A 191 4.12 -0.91 4.89
C HIS A 191 5.17 0.12 5.32
N ALA A 192 6.02 -0.27 6.28
CA ALA A 192 6.97 0.64 6.92
C ALA A 192 8.35 0.64 6.26
N VAL A 193 8.78 -0.46 5.65
CA VAL A 193 10.16 -0.64 5.16
C VAL A 193 10.17 -1.23 3.76
N HIS A 194 10.69 -0.48 2.79
CA HIS A 194 11.01 -0.98 1.46
C HIS A 194 11.96 -0.02 0.72
N GLU A 195 13.26 -0.09 0.98
CA GLU A 195 14.34 0.56 0.23
C GLU A 195 14.06 2.03 -0.17
N GLY A 196 13.63 2.86 0.79
CA GLY A 196 13.39 4.28 0.57
C GLY A 196 11.95 4.66 0.22
N TYR A 197 10.96 3.76 0.41
CA TYR A 197 9.56 4.16 0.47
C TYR A 197 9.38 5.16 1.62
N LEU A 198 8.31 5.93 1.58
CA LEU A 198 8.19 7.14 2.39
C LEU A 198 8.43 6.95 3.90
N LEU A 199 7.99 5.84 4.48
CA LEU A 199 8.20 5.59 5.92
C LEU A 199 9.62 5.10 6.25
N ASP A 200 10.31 4.45 5.31
CA ASP A 200 11.70 4.00 5.50
C ASP A 200 12.68 5.17 5.75
N PRO A 201 12.69 6.24 4.94
CA PRO A 201 13.48 7.43 5.24
C PRO A 201 13.15 8.10 6.58
N VAL A 202 11.90 8.03 7.05
CA VAL A 202 11.51 8.60 8.35
C VAL A 202 12.20 7.84 9.47
N SER A 203 12.13 6.52 9.49
CA SER A 203 12.75 5.71 10.53
C SER A 203 14.28 5.85 10.54
N TYR A 204 14.92 5.92 9.38
CA TYR A 204 16.36 6.05 9.25
C TYR A 204 16.88 7.45 9.61
N THR A 205 16.12 8.50 9.28
CA THR A 205 16.53 9.90 9.53
C THR A 205 16.29 10.30 10.98
N HIS A 206 15.21 9.84 11.60
CA HIS A 206 14.92 10.16 13.00
C HIS A 206 15.84 9.44 14.00
N LEU A 207 16.26 8.22 13.70
CA LEU A 207 17.22 7.51 14.54
C LEU A 207 18.60 8.19 14.55
N ARG A 208 19.00 8.85 13.47
CA ARG A 208 20.24 9.63 13.42
C ARG A 208 20.16 11.04 14.03
N ALA A 209 18.97 11.60 14.19
CA ALA A 209 18.78 12.92 14.79
C ALA A 209 18.89 12.89 16.33
N HIS A 210 19.01 11.71 16.92
CA HIS A 210 19.16 11.48 18.35
C HIS A 210 20.51 10.89 18.75
N GLU A 211 21.42 10.64 17.79
CA GLU A 211 22.82 10.33 18.00
C GLU A 211 23.69 11.62 17.91
#